data_dccb917667826116899fba95915b7924
#
_entry.id   dccb917667826116899fba95915b7924
#
_cell.length_a   1.000
_cell.length_b   1.000
_cell.length_c   1.000
_cell.angle_alpha   90.00
_cell.angle_beta   90.00
_cell.angle_gamma   90.00
#
_symmetry.space_group_name_H-M   'P 1'
#
loop_
_entity.id
_entity.type
_entity.pdbx_description
1 polymer ?
#
loop_
_entity_poly.entity_id
_entity_poly.type
_entity_poly.pdbx_seq_one_letter_code
_entity_poly.pdbx_strand_id
1 'polypeptide(L)'
;MLMTVEELKTYIKTEEPDALLEAKLKALELNIRRYTNNNFQNRGRRVTADIKADIFVSKALIPFKVGDTIMVSESDLQSDCLATVTEVDDLTFKTDTEWADDNSVLVTKVEYPLDVKLGAVNILKWQLRNEAANSGDKSQKDIQSETLSRHSVTYATDATESDLAVDFGVPKKHVAFLNNYMKARF
;
A
#
# COMPACT_ATOMS: atom_id res chain seq x y z
N MET A 1 4.80 2.12 -5.35
CA MET A 1 4.97 1.67 -3.93
C MET A 1 4.45 2.76 -3.01
N LEU A 2 3.75 2.40 -1.95
CA LEU A 2 3.20 3.33 -0.96
C LEU A 2 4.30 4.16 -0.28
N MET A 3 5.35 3.48 0.19
CA MET A 3 6.61 4.05 0.73
C MET A 3 7.69 2.98 0.77
N THR A 4 8.96 3.37 0.92
CA THR A 4 10.06 2.42 1.12
C THR A 4 10.15 1.97 2.58
N VAL A 5 10.88 0.86 2.84
CA VAL A 5 11.11 0.39 4.23
C VAL A 5 11.94 1.40 5.02
N GLU A 6 12.91 2.07 4.38
CA GLU A 6 13.68 3.14 5.00
C GLU A 6 12.78 4.32 5.41
N GLU A 7 11.87 4.75 4.52
CA GLU A 7 10.88 5.79 4.84
C GLU A 7 10.00 5.34 6.02
N LEU A 8 9.51 4.11 6.01
CA LEU A 8 8.70 3.55 7.10
C LEU A 8 9.45 3.59 8.45
N LYS A 9 10.73 3.20 8.46
CA LYS A 9 11.56 3.16 9.68
C LYS A 9 11.81 4.55 10.27
N THR A 10 11.62 5.63 9.52
CA THR A 10 11.67 6.99 10.10
C THR A 10 10.46 7.28 10.99
N TYR A 11 9.33 6.60 10.75
CA TYR A 11 8.08 6.80 11.50
C TYR A 11 7.85 5.77 12.60
N ILE A 12 8.41 4.57 12.47
CA ILE A 12 8.23 3.48 13.44
C ILE A 12 9.56 2.85 13.82
N LYS A 13 9.71 2.58 15.12
CA LYS A 13 10.82 1.77 15.62
C LYS A 13 10.35 0.33 15.68
N THR A 14 10.99 -0.55 14.95
CA THR A 14 10.70 -1.98 14.91
C THR A 14 11.97 -2.77 14.62
N GLU A 15 12.04 -3.97 15.16
CA GLU A 15 13.12 -4.95 14.93
C GLU A 15 12.73 -6.00 13.87
N GLU A 16 11.53 -5.84 13.26
CA GLU A 16 11.07 -6.75 12.23
C GLU A 16 11.99 -6.73 11.00
N PRO A 17 12.21 -7.89 10.37
CA PRO A 17 13.01 -8.00 9.16
C PRO A 17 12.47 -7.13 8.02
N ASP A 18 13.37 -6.51 7.25
CA ASP A 18 12.99 -5.63 6.13
C ASP A 18 12.12 -6.33 5.10
N ALA A 19 12.42 -7.59 4.78
CA ALA A 19 11.61 -8.38 3.86
C ALA A 19 10.16 -8.55 4.33
N LEU A 20 9.93 -8.71 5.65
CA LEU A 20 8.59 -8.79 6.22
C LEU A 20 7.87 -7.43 6.15
N LEU A 21 8.58 -6.35 6.47
CA LEU A 21 8.03 -4.99 6.38
C LEU A 21 7.65 -4.64 4.93
N GLU A 22 8.49 -5.02 3.97
CA GLU A 22 8.21 -4.82 2.54
C GLU A 22 6.97 -5.61 2.10
N ALA A 23 6.84 -6.87 2.50
CA ALA A 23 5.67 -7.68 2.21
C ALA A 23 4.39 -7.08 2.82
N LYS A 24 4.45 -6.60 4.08
CA LYS A 24 3.33 -5.91 4.74
C LYS A 24 2.95 -4.62 4.03
N LEU A 25 3.93 -3.81 3.59
CA LEU A 25 3.69 -2.58 2.82
C LEU A 25 3.01 -2.87 1.48
N LYS A 26 3.48 -3.89 0.75
CA LYS A 26 2.86 -4.32 -0.52
C LYS A 26 1.42 -4.79 -0.32
N ALA A 27 1.18 -5.62 0.70
CA ALA A 27 -0.16 -6.09 1.02
C ALA A 27 -1.10 -4.94 1.41
N LEU A 28 -0.61 -4.01 2.24
CA LEU A 28 -1.37 -2.83 2.65
C LEU A 28 -1.70 -1.91 1.47
N GLU A 29 -0.74 -1.69 0.55
CA GLU A 29 -0.95 -0.93 -0.68
C GLU A 29 -2.08 -1.52 -1.52
N LEU A 30 -2.06 -2.84 -1.74
CA LEU A 30 -3.13 -3.54 -2.47
C LEU A 30 -4.49 -3.40 -1.78
N ASN A 31 -4.54 -3.54 -0.46
CA ASN A 31 -5.78 -3.38 0.31
C ASN A 31 -6.32 -1.95 0.23
N ILE A 32 -5.46 -0.93 0.33
CA ILE A 32 -5.85 0.49 0.18
C ILE A 32 -6.45 0.73 -1.21
N ARG A 33 -5.79 0.25 -2.27
CA ARG A 33 -6.28 0.41 -3.65
C ARG A 33 -7.62 -0.30 -3.87
N ARG A 34 -7.74 -1.54 -3.37
CA ARG A 34 -8.96 -2.33 -3.45
C ARG A 34 -10.11 -1.68 -2.68
N TYR A 35 -9.86 -1.24 -1.45
CA TYR A 35 -10.86 -0.61 -0.60
C TYR A 35 -11.37 0.69 -1.19
N THR A 36 -10.46 1.54 -1.68
CA THR A 36 -10.80 2.85 -2.25
C THR A 36 -11.26 2.78 -3.71
N ASN A 37 -11.11 1.63 -4.39
CA ASN A 37 -11.27 1.51 -5.84
C ASN A 37 -10.47 2.60 -6.58
N ASN A 38 -9.28 2.94 -6.08
CA ASN A 38 -8.47 4.05 -6.58
C ASN A 38 -7.02 3.62 -6.75
N ASN A 39 -6.49 3.76 -7.95
CA ASN A 39 -5.11 3.43 -8.28
C ASN A 39 -4.13 4.57 -7.96
N PHE A 40 -4.61 5.69 -7.42
CA PHE A 40 -3.80 6.87 -7.06
C PHE A 40 -2.94 7.39 -8.22
N GLN A 41 -3.49 7.33 -9.42
CA GLN A 41 -2.82 7.81 -10.64
C GLN A 41 -2.78 9.33 -10.66
N ASN A 42 -1.58 9.90 -10.80
CA ASN A 42 -1.40 11.31 -11.07
C ASN A 42 -1.55 11.58 -12.58
N ARG A 43 -2.75 11.97 -13.00
CA ARG A 43 -3.08 12.21 -14.42
C ARG A 43 -2.27 13.35 -15.06
N GLY A 44 -1.66 14.22 -14.26
CA GLY A 44 -0.74 15.26 -14.74
C GLY A 44 0.65 14.74 -15.10
N ARG A 45 0.98 13.50 -14.70
CA ARG A 45 2.26 12.83 -14.97
C ARG A 45 2.02 11.50 -15.66
N ARG A 46 1.73 11.58 -16.94
CA ARG A 46 1.47 10.41 -17.79
C ARG A 46 2.10 10.58 -19.17
N VAL A 47 2.38 9.48 -19.82
CA VAL A 47 2.93 9.44 -21.17
C VAL A 47 2.43 8.20 -21.89
N THR A 48 2.25 8.29 -23.21
CA THR A 48 2.05 7.12 -24.06
C THR A 48 3.41 6.67 -24.58
N ALA A 49 3.68 5.38 -24.48
CA ALA A 49 4.94 4.78 -24.90
C ALA A 49 4.71 3.48 -25.67
N ASP A 50 5.63 3.16 -26.55
CA ASP A 50 5.75 1.82 -27.15
C ASP A 50 6.74 1.01 -26.31
N ILE A 51 6.48 -0.29 -26.13
CA ILE A 51 7.38 -1.21 -25.41
C ILE A 51 8.11 -2.05 -26.44
N LYS A 52 9.45 -2.08 -26.37
CA LYS A 52 10.31 -2.92 -27.21
C LYS A 52 11.49 -3.45 -26.40
N ALA A 53 11.58 -4.76 -26.27
CA ALA A 53 12.63 -5.43 -25.50
C ALA A 53 12.79 -4.84 -24.08
N ASP A 54 11.67 -4.70 -23.34
CA ASP A 54 11.59 -4.13 -21.98
C ASP A 54 11.94 -2.63 -21.87
N ILE A 55 12.12 -1.95 -22.99
CA ILE A 55 12.37 -0.51 -23.03
C ILE A 55 11.08 0.20 -23.45
N PHE A 56 10.64 1.15 -22.64
CA PHE A 56 9.57 2.06 -22.99
C PHE A 56 10.11 3.23 -23.78
N VAL A 57 9.56 3.45 -24.96
CA VAL A 57 9.97 4.53 -25.88
C VAL A 57 8.79 5.49 -26.07
N SER A 58 8.97 6.73 -25.68
CA SER A 58 7.94 7.76 -25.76
C SER A 58 8.30 8.80 -26.85
N LYS A 59 7.28 9.45 -27.38
CA LYS A 59 7.42 10.63 -28.26
C LYS A 59 7.47 11.95 -27.48
N ALA A 60 7.19 11.91 -26.17
CA ALA A 60 7.21 13.05 -25.27
C ALA A 60 8.26 12.82 -24.17
N LEU A 61 8.74 13.92 -23.56
CA LEU A 61 9.65 13.85 -22.42
C LEU A 61 9.04 13.02 -21.28
N ILE A 62 9.86 12.18 -20.70
CA ILE A 62 9.45 11.29 -19.62
C ILE A 62 9.23 12.08 -18.32
N PRO A 63 8.01 12.06 -17.74
CA PRO A 63 7.70 12.81 -16.51
C PRO A 63 8.03 12.03 -15.22
N PHE A 64 8.81 10.96 -15.32
CA PHE A 64 9.15 10.05 -14.23
C PHE A 64 10.61 10.18 -13.82
N LYS A 65 10.94 9.66 -12.64
CA LYS A 65 12.29 9.54 -12.10
C LYS A 65 12.55 8.09 -11.71
N VAL A 66 13.81 7.71 -11.63
CA VAL A 66 14.22 6.42 -11.05
C VAL A 66 13.64 6.30 -9.64
N GLY A 67 13.05 5.14 -9.34
CA GLY A 67 12.35 4.85 -8.09
C GLY A 67 10.87 5.25 -8.07
N ASP A 68 10.36 5.95 -9.09
CA ASP A 68 8.92 6.24 -9.19
C ASP A 68 8.14 4.96 -9.47
N THR A 69 7.00 4.81 -8.80
CA THR A 69 6.02 3.77 -9.14
C THR A 69 5.12 4.28 -10.25
N ILE A 70 4.97 3.49 -11.26
CA ILE A 70 4.10 3.75 -12.41
C ILE A 70 3.05 2.66 -12.54
N MET A 71 1.97 3.00 -13.21
CA MET A 71 0.95 2.06 -13.65
C MET A 71 0.94 2.05 -15.17
N VAL A 72 1.13 0.88 -15.75
CA VAL A 72 0.99 0.62 -17.17
C VAL A 72 -0.45 0.14 -17.39
N SER A 73 -1.15 0.77 -18.32
CA SER A 73 -2.54 0.49 -18.67
C SER A 73 -2.78 0.68 -20.16
N GLU A 74 -3.97 0.31 -20.61
CA GLU A 74 -4.36 0.37 -22.04
C GLU A 74 -3.44 -0.47 -22.93
N SER A 75 -2.91 -1.58 -22.41
CA SER A 75 -2.18 -2.58 -23.17
C SER A 75 -3.17 -3.57 -23.77
N ASP A 76 -2.97 -3.94 -25.04
CA ASP A 76 -3.74 -4.98 -25.69
C ASP A 76 -3.28 -6.40 -25.30
N LEU A 77 -2.05 -6.53 -24.78
CA LEU A 77 -1.40 -7.81 -24.51
C LEU A 77 -1.32 -8.20 -23.05
N GLN A 78 -1.42 -7.24 -22.14
CA GLN A 78 -1.27 -7.50 -20.71
C GLN A 78 -2.23 -6.65 -19.87
N SER A 79 -2.63 -7.19 -18.72
CA SER A 79 -3.49 -6.48 -17.79
C SER A 79 -2.76 -5.33 -17.11
N ASP A 80 -3.51 -4.32 -16.67
CA ASP A 80 -3.01 -3.19 -15.90
C ASP A 80 -2.14 -3.65 -14.74
N CYS A 81 -0.90 -3.19 -14.68
CA CYS A 81 0.00 -3.55 -13.61
C CYS A 81 0.89 -2.40 -13.15
N LEU A 82 1.47 -2.57 -11.97
CA LEU A 82 2.41 -1.63 -11.37
C LEU A 82 3.83 -2.08 -11.63
N ALA A 83 4.71 -1.11 -11.87
CA ALA A 83 6.14 -1.32 -11.97
C ALA A 83 6.90 -0.15 -11.34
N THR A 84 8.16 -0.37 -11.01
CA THR A 84 9.07 0.66 -10.52
C THR A 84 10.05 1.04 -11.62
N VAL A 85 10.23 2.34 -11.83
CA VAL A 85 11.18 2.85 -12.84
C VAL A 85 12.61 2.63 -12.36
N THR A 86 13.42 1.94 -13.14
CA THR A 86 14.84 1.61 -12.83
C THR A 86 15.84 2.49 -13.55
N GLU A 87 15.52 2.88 -14.78
CA GLU A 87 16.36 3.75 -15.61
C GLU A 87 15.48 4.77 -16.32
N VAL A 88 15.96 5.99 -16.50
CA VAL A 88 15.26 7.05 -17.24
C VAL A 88 16.25 7.83 -18.09
N ASP A 89 15.87 8.07 -19.34
CA ASP A 89 16.49 9.00 -20.27
C ASP A 89 15.40 9.94 -20.80
N ASP A 90 15.71 10.90 -21.64
CA ASP A 90 14.79 11.93 -22.13
C ASP A 90 13.48 11.36 -22.72
N LEU A 91 13.58 10.31 -23.54
CA LEU A 91 12.45 9.72 -24.25
C LEU A 91 12.29 8.21 -23.96
N THR A 92 13.12 7.63 -23.12
CA THR A 92 13.10 6.20 -22.82
C THR A 92 13.19 5.94 -21.33
N PHE A 93 12.64 4.81 -20.89
CA PHE A 93 12.81 4.34 -19.52
C PHE A 93 12.68 2.82 -19.45
N LYS A 94 13.21 2.23 -18.37
CA LYS A 94 13.03 0.83 -18.01
C LYS A 94 12.38 0.68 -16.64
N THR A 95 11.89 -0.52 -16.39
CA THR A 95 11.25 -0.87 -15.11
C THR A 95 11.84 -2.15 -14.53
N ASP A 96 11.45 -2.48 -13.32
CA ASP A 96 11.78 -3.70 -12.60
C ASP A 96 10.97 -4.94 -13.06
N THR A 97 10.14 -4.80 -14.08
CA THR A 97 9.23 -5.83 -14.60
C THR A 97 9.56 -6.10 -16.06
N GLU A 98 9.50 -7.37 -16.47
CA GLU A 98 9.60 -7.78 -17.88
C GLU A 98 8.26 -7.55 -18.61
N TRP A 99 8.35 -7.10 -19.86
CA TRP A 99 7.19 -6.73 -20.67
C TRP A 99 7.23 -7.39 -22.05
N ALA A 100 6.05 -7.78 -22.54
CA ALA A 100 5.91 -8.10 -23.95
C ALA A 100 5.98 -6.82 -24.81
N ASP A 101 6.51 -6.92 -26.03
CA ASP A 101 6.49 -5.82 -26.97
C ASP A 101 5.04 -5.38 -27.25
N ASP A 102 4.77 -4.11 -27.09
CA ASP A 102 3.43 -3.53 -27.25
C ASP A 102 3.52 -2.09 -27.76
N ASN A 103 2.44 -1.59 -28.31
CA ASN A 103 2.39 -0.23 -28.84
C ASN A 103 1.36 0.62 -28.10
N SER A 104 1.68 1.88 -27.93
CA SER A 104 0.76 2.91 -27.42
C SER A 104 0.17 2.61 -26.04
N VAL A 105 0.93 1.96 -25.16
CA VAL A 105 0.51 1.75 -23.76
C VAL A 105 0.49 3.09 -23.01
N LEU A 106 -0.48 3.26 -22.13
CA LEU A 106 -0.55 4.43 -21.26
C LEU A 106 0.19 4.19 -19.95
N VAL A 107 1.20 5.00 -19.70
CA VAL A 107 1.98 4.95 -18.46
C VAL A 107 1.68 6.16 -17.60
N THR A 108 1.26 5.93 -16.37
CA THR A 108 0.86 6.99 -15.43
C THR A 108 1.59 6.82 -14.11
N LYS A 109 2.17 7.92 -13.57
CA LYS A 109 2.77 7.90 -12.24
C LYS A 109 1.72 7.62 -11.16
N VAL A 110 2.04 6.72 -10.24
CA VAL A 110 1.26 6.47 -9.03
C VAL A 110 1.83 7.31 -7.89
N GLU A 111 0.98 8.10 -7.25
CA GLU A 111 1.40 9.02 -6.20
C GLU A 111 0.37 9.03 -5.07
N TYR A 112 0.79 8.57 -3.89
CA TYR A 112 -0.07 8.54 -2.70
C TYR A 112 0.00 9.88 -1.96
N PRO A 113 -1.15 10.49 -1.61
CA PRO A 113 -1.20 11.65 -0.74
C PRO A 113 -0.56 11.36 0.63
N LEU A 114 -0.03 12.40 1.27
CA LEU A 114 0.70 12.27 2.53
C LEU A 114 -0.16 11.69 3.66
N ASP A 115 -1.43 12.06 3.73
CA ASP A 115 -2.38 11.53 4.71
C ASP A 115 -2.65 10.03 4.52
N VAL A 116 -2.66 9.55 3.26
CA VAL A 116 -2.74 8.11 2.95
C VAL A 116 -1.48 7.39 3.44
N LYS A 117 -0.30 7.96 3.19
CA LYS A 117 0.97 7.41 3.69
C LYS A 117 0.99 7.34 5.22
N LEU A 118 0.65 8.44 5.90
CA LEU A 118 0.61 8.48 7.37
C LEU A 118 -0.47 7.57 7.96
N GLY A 119 -1.62 7.48 7.31
CA GLY A 119 -2.66 6.54 7.68
C GLY A 119 -2.19 5.08 7.59
N ALA A 120 -1.48 4.73 6.52
CA ALA A 120 -0.87 3.41 6.36
C ALA A 120 0.17 3.11 7.46
N VAL A 121 1.00 4.08 7.82
CA VAL A 121 1.92 3.96 8.96
C VAL A 121 1.17 3.64 10.26
N ASN A 122 0.04 4.30 10.52
CA ASN A 122 -0.77 4.07 11.71
C ASN A 122 -1.42 2.67 11.72
N ILE A 123 -1.87 2.19 10.56
CA ILE A 123 -2.37 0.82 10.40
C ILE A 123 -1.26 -0.18 10.73
N LEU A 124 -0.07 -0.03 10.15
CA LEU A 124 1.07 -0.92 10.42
C LEU A 124 1.52 -0.88 11.88
N LYS A 125 1.57 0.30 12.50
CA LYS A 125 1.86 0.43 13.94
C LYS A 125 0.89 -0.39 14.80
N TRP A 126 -0.39 -0.33 14.46
CA TRP A 126 -1.42 -1.07 15.19
C TRP A 126 -1.26 -2.58 14.98
N GLN A 127 -1.04 -3.03 13.73
CA GLN A 127 -0.83 -4.44 13.40
C GLN A 127 0.39 -5.01 14.13
N LEU A 128 1.55 -4.35 14.04
CA LEU A 128 2.79 -4.79 14.69
C LEU A 128 2.65 -4.86 16.23
N ARG A 129 1.96 -3.88 16.83
CA ARG A 129 1.69 -3.90 18.28
C ARG A 129 0.84 -5.11 18.68
N ASN A 130 -0.20 -5.41 17.92
CA ASN A 130 -1.09 -6.52 18.24
C ASN A 130 -0.45 -7.89 17.98
N GLU A 131 0.39 -8.02 16.94
CA GLU A 131 1.17 -9.22 16.70
C GLU A 131 2.15 -9.48 17.84
N ALA A 132 2.90 -8.44 18.26
CA ALA A 132 3.81 -8.54 19.41
C ALA A 132 3.08 -8.92 20.72
N ALA A 133 1.89 -8.36 20.92
CA ALA A 133 1.07 -8.68 22.08
C ALA A 133 0.43 -10.08 22.01
N ASN A 134 0.20 -10.64 20.81
CA ASN A 134 -0.31 -12.01 20.62
C ASN A 134 0.79 -13.08 20.66
N SER A 135 2.04 -12.72 20.46
CA SER A 135 3.20 -13.62 20.59
C SER A 135 3.63 -13.85 22.04
N GLY A 136 3.23 -12.98 22.97
CA GLY A 136 3.40 -13.16 24.40
C GLY A 136 2.17 -13.82 25.01
N ASP A 137 2.38 -14.82 25.87
CA ASP A 137 1.44 -15.69 26.59
C ASP A 137 -0.07 -15.39 26.41
N LYS A 138 -0.78 -16.30 25.72
CA LYS A 138 -2.19 -16.19 25.35
C LYS A 138 -3.16 -16.15 26.53
N SER A 139 -2.69 -16.33 27.76
CA SER A 139 -3.55 -16.52 28.92
C SER A 139 -4.31 -15.30 29.41
N GLN A 140 -3.91 -14.10 29.02
CA GLN A 140 -4.54 -12.86 29.52
C GLN A 140 -5.49 -12.14 28.56
N LYS A 141 -5.51 -12.49 27.26
CA LYS A 141 -6.30 -11.75 26.26
C LYS A 141 -7.73 -12.25 26.03
N ASP A 142 -8.00 -13.52 26.38
CA ASP A 142 -9.33 -14.10 26.24
C ASP A 142 -10.22 -13.85 27.48
N ILE A 143 -9.70 -13.22 28.53
CA ILE A 143 -10.45 -12.88 29.73
C ILE A 143 -11.08 -11.49 29.56
N GLN A 144 -12.34 -11.46 29.17
CA GLN A 144 -13.12 -10.21 29.07
C GLN A 144 -13.42 -9.58 30.43
N SER A 145 -13.52 -10.38 31.47
CA SER A 145 -13.68 -9.90 32.84
C SER A 145 -13.15 -10.92 33.83
N GLU A 146 -12.47 -10.44 34.85
CA GLU A 146 -12.01 -11.24 35.98
C GLU A 146 -12.63 -10.70 37.27
N THR A 147 -13.26 -11.58 38.04
CA THR A 147 -13.84 -11.24 39.32
C THR A 147 -13.10 -11.96 40.40
N LEU A 148 -12.28 -11.24 41.16
CA LEU A 148 -11.60 -11.74 42.35
C LEU A 148 -12.28 -11.12 43.58
N SER A 149 -13.06 -11.94 44.29
CA SER A 149 -13.76 -11.53 45.51
C SER A 149 -14.68 -10.32 45.30
N ARG A 150 -14.33 -9.14 45.80
CA ARG A 150 -15.11 -7.89 45.67
C ARG A 150 -14.62 -6.94 44.59
N HIS A 151 -13.58 -7.31 43.85
CA HIS A 151 -13.05 -6.51 42.74
C HIS A 151 -13.35 -7.18 41.41
N SER A 152 -14.02 -6.44 40.52
CA SER A 152 -14.23 -6.82 39.13
C SER A 152 -13.33 -5.95 38.26
N VAL A 153 -12.49 -6.56 37.44
CA VAL A 153 -11.68 -5.87 36.43
C VAL A 153 -12.23 -6.25 35.08
N THR A 154 -12.74 -5.28 34.35
CA THR A 154 -13.16 -5.45 32.96
C THR A 154 -12.05 -4.92 32.08
N TYR A 155 -11.45 -5.79 31.29
CA TYR A 155 -10.49 -5.37 30.28
C TYR A 155 -11.24 -4.82 29.07
N ALA A 156 -10.84 -3.64 28.59
CA ALA A 156 -11.39 -3.10 27.35
C ALA A 156 -10.98 -4.03 26.20
N THR A 157 -11.95 -4.71 25.62
CA THR A 157 -11.74 -5.43 24.35
C THR A 157 -11.54 -4.39 23.26
N ASP A 158 -10.39 -4.40 22.63
CA ASP A 158 -10.02 -3.49 21.54
C ASP A 158 -10.84 -3.76 20.25
N ALA A 159 -12.10 -3.44 20.28
CA ALA A 159 -13.09 -3.54 19.20
C ALA A 159 -13.81 -4.91 19.10
N THR A 160 -15.12 -4.84 19.06
CA THR A 160 -15.98 -5.96 18.63
C THR A 160 -15.69 -6.26 17.15
N GLU A 161 -15.90 -7.51 16.69
CA GLU A 161 -15.73 -7.87 15.26
C GLU A 161 -16.48 -6.92 14.31
N SER A 162 -17.60 -6.36 14.74
CA SER A 162 -18.37 -5.36 14.00
C SER A 162 -17.65 -4.01 13.80
N ASP A 163 -16.66 -3.70 14.64
CA ASP A 163 -15.90 -2.46 14.58
C ASP A 163 -14.59 -2.57 13.82
N LEU A 164 -14.24 -3.79 13.36
CA LEU A 164 -13.07 -4.03 12.53
C LEU A 164 -13.36 -3.70 11.06
N ALA A 165 -12.39 -3.11 10.38
CA ALA A 165 -12.36 -3.05 8.94
C ALA A 165 -11.80 -4.40 8.45
N VAL A 166 -12.68 -5.29 7.98
CA VAL A 166 -12.38 -6.69 7.63
C VAL A 166 -11.18 -6.79 6.68
N ASP A 167 -11.09 -5.91 5.68
CA ASP A 167 -9.99 -5.93 4.70
C ASP A 167 -8.62 -5.61 5.31
N PHE A 168 -8.56 -4.96 6.46
CA PHE A 168 -7.32 -4.49 7.09
C PHE A 168 -7.03 -5.17 8.42
N GLY A 169 -8.01 -5.84 9.03
CA GLY A 169 -7.91 -6.43 10.36
C GLY A 169 -7.64 -5.41 11.47
N VAL A 170 -8.05 -4.16 11.28
CA VAL A 170 -7.85 -3.04 12.23
C VAL A 170 -9.18 -2.35 12.53
N PRO A 171 -9.32 -1.63 13.67
CA PRO A 171 -10.53 -0.84 13.95
C PRO A 171 -10.84 0.17 12.85
N LYS A 172 -12.13 0.33 12.51
CA LYS A 172 -12.63 1.23 11.45
C LYS A 172 -12.10 2.66 11.54
N LYS A 173 -11.85 3.16 12.75
CA LYS A 173 -11.25 4.48 12.97
C LYS A 173 -9.89 4.67 12.30
N HIS A 174 -9.11 3.59 12.13
CA HIS A 174 -7.79 3.63 11.50
C HIS A 174 -7.84 3.68 9.97
N VAL A 175 -8.99 3.35 9.37
CA VAL A 175 -9.18 3.39 7.91
C VAL A 175 -10.12 4.50 7.45
N ALA A 176 -10.74 5.24 8.37
CA ALA A 176 -11.72 6.27 8.07
C ALA A 176 -11.20 7.35 7.10
N PHE A 177 -9.90 7.67 7.12
CA PHE A 177 -9.28 8.64 6.21
C PHE A 177 -9.37 8.21 4.73
N LEU A 178 -9.47 6.90 4.45
CA LEU A 178 -9.60 6.37 3.09
C LEU A 178 -10.94 6.69 2.43
N ASN A 179 -11.98 7.01 3.21
CA ASN A 179 -13.30 7.33 2.68
C ASN A 179 -13.26 8.54 1.72
N ASN A 180 -12.35 9.48 1.93
CA ASN A 180 -12.17 10.64 1.06
C ASN A 180 -11.61 10.30 -0.32
N TYR A 181 -11.06 9.10 -0.47
CA TYR A 181 -10.40 8.63 -1.70
C TYR A 181 -11.20 7.56 -2.44
N MET A 182 -12.35 7.15 -1.92
CA MET A 182 -13.19 6.13 -2.54
C MET A 182 -13.73 6.62 -3.89
N LYS A 183 -13.58 5.79 -4.92
CA LYS A 183 -14.17 6.02 -6.24
C LYS A 183 -15.35 5.07 -6.45
N ALA A 184 -16.37 5.55 -7.17
CA ALA A 184 -17.49 4.70 -7.56
C ALA A 184 -16.99 3.50 -8.40
N ARG A 185 -17.62 2.35 -8.19
CA ARG A 185 -17.44 1.16 -9.03
C ARG A 185 -18.55 1.21 -10.09
N PHE A 186 -18.15 1.28 -11.33
CA PHE A 186 -19.05 1.22 -12.48
C PHE A 186 -18.95 -0.15 -13.12
#